data_5280b8e136e84d2670080d5508a70f41
#
_entry.id   5280b8e136e84d2670080d5508a70f41
#
_cell.length_a   1.000
_cell.length_b   1.000
_cell.length_c   1.000
_cell.angle_alpha   90.00
_cell.angle_beta   90.00
_cell.angle_gamma   90.00
#
_symmetry.space_group_name_H-M   'P 1'
#
loop_
_entity.id
_entity.type
_entity.pdbx_description
1 polymer ?
#
loop_
_entity_poly.entity_id
_entity_poly.type
_entity_poly.pdbx_seq_one_letter_code
_entity_poly.pdbx_strand_id
1 'polypeptide(L)'
;MTRFSRAAAAIVALLLAVPMAGLLPRTPSSRTVAEAGEAYLDFLKQDSLYLRMKLGLPIDRLPDVSLAKEEADARFAARWLTRLGEVRASDLDEDETLSLDILRRQLGAVRDAPHFHGLTFPVTPYASPFGLVNRAFSTFAIPDEGAARRYVALLRQMPAFVGAVRAELTAQAARGIRIPRDELAIAVPFVASLAGDAQTSPYAVVVERLATLPPSAATAFRADVAAVIEKDVDPPLRSLVDWLGGEYRAEAPEAVGLGQYPGGPEYYAWLVRLHTTMDVAPAQVHQIGIERVAAIDTEMKRVRERLGFAGTKPEFKAFLKKDARLFPRSPEEIGERLMGHIRRIEPKVDAFFLRRPKAPYGVRRLEPQLEPGQTFGYYNPPTAAEPIGYYYFNGSSLADRSLLNAAALIYHELVPGHHFQINLAYENRTIPPFRRETTDTAYTEGWGEYASALAGEMGMYEDPYDLYGRLSMEMFITLRLVVDTGMNALGWPRAKAVALMRENLMETDTQIETESLRYSCDIPGQALAYKMGALEILRLREKARTALGPRFDIRRFHEAVLGRGSLPMTTLERHIDWFIAQEKKR
;
A
#
# COMPACT_ATOMS: atom_id res chain seq x y z
N MET A 1 -1.96 -57.44 -42.60
CA MET A 1 -3.34 -57.06 -42.93
C MET A 1 -3.83 -56.21 -41.76
N THR A 2 -3.88 -54.97 -41.82
CA THR A 2 -4.78 -54.01 -42.39
C THR A 2 -4.19 -52.59 -42.22
N ARG A 3 -4.46 -51.75 -43.18
CA ARG A 3 -3.97 -50.39 -43.39
C ARG A 3 -4.46 -49.43 -42.34
N PHE A 4 -3.56 -48.60 -41.80
CA PHE A 4 -3.93 -47.37 -41.11
C PHE A 4 -3.69 -46.17 -42.02
N SER A 5 -4.76 -45.49 -42.31
CA SER A 5 -4.80 -44.27 -43.11
C SER A 5 -4.39 -43.05 -42.29
N ARG A 6 -3.50 -42.25 -42.86
CA ARG A 6 -3.12 -40.93 -42.36
C ARG A 6 -4.27 -39.94 -42.57
N ALA A 7 -4.82 -39.41 -41.47
CA ALA A 7 -5.66 -38.22 -41.51
C ALA A 7 -4.82 -37.01 -41.03
N ALA A 8 -4.53 -36.11 -41.99
CA ALA A 8 -3.90 -34.82 -41.69
C ALA A 8 -4.96 -33.90 -41.06
N ALA A 9 -4.74 -33.47 -39.83
CA ALA A 9 -5.52 -32.44 -39.20
C ALA A 9 -5.01 -31.06 -39.66
N ALA A 10 -5.79 -30.40 -40.52
CA ALA A 10 -5.59 -28.99 -40.85
C ALA A 10 -6.08 -28.14 -39.68
N ILE A 11 -5.15 -27.48 -38.98
CA ILE A 11 -5.49 -26.43 -38.02
C ILE A 11 -5.84 -25.17 -38.81
N VAL A 12 -7.13 -24.88 -38.91
CA VAL A 12 -7.61 -23.58 -39.38
C VAL A 12 -7.40 -22.56 -38.25
N ALA A 13 -6.40 -21.73 -38.41
CA ALA A 13 -6.20 -20.54 -37.56
C ALA A 13 -7.33 -19.54 -37.90
N LEU A 14 -8.36 -19.51 -37.06
CA LEU A 14 -9.37 -18.45 -37.11
C LEU A 14 -8.71 -17.19 -36.51
N LEU A 15 -8.19 -16.33 -37.39
CA LEU A 15 -7.88 -14.94 -37.10
C LEU A 15 -9.21 -14.23 -36.81
N LEU A 16 -9.61 -14.15 -35.55
CA LEU A 16 -10.62 -13.21 -35.09
C LEU A 16 -10.12 -11.80 -35.38
N ALA A 17 -10.59 -11.21 -36.46
CA ALA A 17 -10.45 -9.80 -36.72
C ALA A 17 -11.16 -9.04 -35.59
N VAL A 18 -10.39 -8.56 -34.61
CA VAL A 18 -10.86 -7.52 -33.71
C VAL A 18 -11.16 -6.31 -34.59
N PRO A 19 -12.38 -5.73 -34.54
CA PRO A 19 -12.64 -4.52 -35.29
C PRO A 19 -11.65 -3.46 -34.80
N MET A 20 -10.75 -3.03 -35.66
CA MET A 20 -9.98 -1.80 -35.46
C MET A 20 -11.00 -0.66 -35.49
N ALA A 21 -11.51 -0.27 -34.33
CA ALA A 21 -12.12 1.05 -34.18
C ALA A 21 -11.08 2.03 -34.71
N GLY A 22 -11.46 2.83 -35.73
CA GLY A 22 -10.55 3.66 -36.48
C GLY A 22 -9.66 4.50 -35.58
N LEU A 23 -8.37 4.18 -35.59
CA LEU A 23 -7.36 4.99 -34.98
C LEU A 23 -7.32 6.32 -35.75
N LEU A 24 -7.98 7.34 -35.21
CA LEU A 24 -7.67 8.72 -35.61
C LEU A 24 -6.14 8.87 -35.51
N PRO A 25 -5.48 9.50 -36.51
CA PRO A 25 -4.04 9.68 -36.44
C PRO A 25 -3.69 10.44 -35.16
N ARG A 26 -2.91 9.81 -34.28
CA ARG A 26 -2.49 10.41 -33.01
C ARG A 26 -1.77 11.72 -33.27
N THR A 27 -2.18 12.79 -32.59
CA THR A 27 -1.48 14.06 -32.63
C THR A 27 -0.03 13.89 -32.14
N PRO A 28 0.90 14.81 -32.43
CA PRO A 28 2.23 14.79 -31.84
C PRO A 28 2.16 14.77 -30.29
N SER A 29 1.28 15.55 -29.68
CA SER A 29 1.03 15.61 -28.22
C SER A 29 0.59 14.25 -27.69
N SER A 30 -0.39 13.61 -28.32
CA SER A 30 -0.90 12.29 -27.97
C SER A 30 0.19 11.20 -28.04
N ARG A 31 1.05 11.24 -29.07
CA ARG A 31 2.21 10.33 -29.18
C ARG A 31 3.20 10.53 -28.07
N THR A 32 3.53 11.78 -27.74
CA THR A 32 4.48 12.09 -26.64
C THR A 32 3.98 11.53 -25.29
N VAL A 33 2.68 11.66 -24.98
CA VAL A 33 2.09 11.11 -23.75
C VAL A 33 2.17 9.57 -23.74
N ALA A 34 1.87 8.91 -24.86
CA ALA A 34 1.94 7.45 -24.96
C ALA A 34 3.39 6.94 -24.79
N GLU A 35 4.37 7.54 -25.49
CA GLU A 35 5.80 7.20 -25.37
C GLU A 35 6.31 7.41 -23.94
N ALA A 36 5.92 8.50 -23.27
CA ALA A 36 6.28 8.75 -21.88
C ALA A 36 5.71 7.67 -20.94
N GLY A 37 4.46 7.23 -21.18
CA GLY A 37 3.84 6.16 -20.41
C GLY A 37 4.54 4.82 -20.56
N GLU A 38 4.94 4.46 -21.78
CA GLU A 38 5.72 3.25 -22.07
C GLU A 38 7.10 3.31 -21.39
N ALA A 39 7.81 4.43 -21.56
CA ALA A 39 9.13 4.61 -20.95
C ALA A 39 9.07 4.60 -19.42
N TYR A 40 8.03 5.18 -18.82
CA TYR A 40 7.84 5.14 -17.37
C TYR A 40 7.53 3.73 -16.86
N LEU A 41 6.72 2.97 -17.57
CA LEU A 41 6.46 1.55 -17.22
C LEU A 41 7.73 0.71 -17.31
N ASP A 42 8.54 0.93 -18.33
CA ASP A 42 9.82 0.21 -18.49
C ASP A 42 10.82 0.60 -17.40
N PHE A 43 10.87 1.88 -17.03
CA PHE A 43 11.64 2.35 -15.88
C PHE A 43 11.20 1.63 -14.59
N LEU A 44 9.91 1.57 -14.31
CA LEU A 44 9.38 0.86 -13.13
C LEU A 44 9.73 -0.64 -13.16
N LYS A 45 9.62 -1.31 -14.29
CA LYS A 45 9.99 -2.74 -14.43
C LYS A 45 11.47 -2.99 -14.22
N GLN A 46 12.32 -2.03 -14.57
CA GLN A 46 13.77 -2.17 -14.38
C GLN A 46 14.16 -2.03 -12.92
N ASP A 47 13.59 -1.08 -12.20
CA ASP A 47 14.08 -0.65 -10.90
C ASP A 47 13.22 -1.09 -9.72
N SER A 48 11.91 -1.29 -9.90
CA SER A 48 11.05 -1.72 -8.82
C SER A 48 11.09 -3.24 -8.59
N LEU A 49 11.79 -3.66 -7.54
CA LEU A 49 11.80 -5.07 -7.11
C LEU A 49 10.38 -5.57 -6.81
N TYR A 50 9.54 -4.73 -6.21
CA TYR A 50 8.12 -5.05 -5.95
C TYR A 50 7.36 -5.32 -7.26
N LEU A 51 7.50 -4.46 -8.27
CA LEU A 51 6.81 -4.65 -9.55
C LEU A 51 7.33 -5.88 -10.30
N ARG A 52 8.64 -6.15 -10.23
CA ARG A 52 9.23 -7.37 -10.83
C ARG A 52 8.62 -8.63 -10.19
N MET A 53 8.50 -8.68 -8.87
CA MET A 53 7.81 -9.79 -8.17
C MET A 53 6.36 -9.90 -8.61
N LYS A 54 5.62 -8.79 -8.60
CA LYS A 54 4.19 -8.75 -8.97
C LYS A 54 3.94 -9.27 -10.40
N LEU A 55 4.81 -8.92 -11.34
CA LEU A 55 4.70 -9.30 -12.76
C LEU A 55 5.38 -10.65 -13.09
N GLY A 56 5.99 -11.32 -12.12
CA GLY A 56 6.75 -12.55 -12.36
C GLY A 56 7.99 -12.36 -13.23
N LEU A 57 8.57 -11.14 -13.26
CA LEU A 57 9.79 -10.85 -14.01
C LEU A 57 11.01 -11.40 -13.28
N PRO A 58 12.07 -11.80 -14.01
CA PRO A 58 13.30 -12.28 -13.38
C PRO A 58 13.90 -11.24 -12.44
N ILE A 59 14.32 -11.66 -11.24
CA ILE A 59 15.04 -10.84 -10.28
C ILE A 59 16.52 -11.15 -10.42
N ASP A 60 17.32 -10.18 -10.82
CA ASP A 60 18.74 -10.31 -11.12
C ASP A 60 19.64 -9.33 -10.35
N ARG A 61 19.05 -8.39 -9.63
CA ARG A 61 19.76 -7.41 -8.81
C ARG A 61 18.98 -7.03 -7.57
N LEU A 62 19.72 -6.67 -6.51
CA LEU A 62 19.20 -6.07 -5.29
C LEU A 62 18.98 -4.56 -5.51
N PRO A 63 18.18 -3.90 -4.65
CA PRO A 63 17.99 -2.46 -4.73
C PRO A 63 19.31 -1.68 -4.59
N ASP A 64 19.47 -0.66 -5.40
CA ASP A 64 20.55 0.33 -5.24
C ASP A 64 20.01 1.51 -4.43
N VAL A 65 20.52 1.69 -3.23
CA VAL A 65 20.09 2.74 -2.28
C VAL A 65 20.95 4.00 -2.35
N SER A 66 21.81 4.13 -3.36
CA SER A 66 22.76 5.24 -3.46
C SER A 66 22.12 6.53 -4.02
N LEU A 67 22.64 7.68 -3.58
CA LEU A 67 22.28 8.98 -4.17
C LEU A 67 22.56 9.02 -5.68
N ALA A 68 23.64 8.39 -6.15
CA ALA A 68 23.98 8.35 -7.57
C ALA A 68 22.89 7.69 -8.43
N LYS A 69 22.23 6.65 -7.90
CA LYS A 69 21.08 6.01 -8.54
C LYS A 69 19.88 6.95 -8.58
N GLU A 70 19.52 7.57 -7.46
CA GLU A 70 18.42 8.53 -7.42
C GLU A 70 18.64 9.73 -8.35
N GLU A 71 19.87 10.24 -8.45
CA GLU A 71 20.22 11.30 -9.42
C GLU A 71 20.09 10.82 -10.87
N ALA A 72 20.44 9.56 -11.16
CA ALA A 72 20.25 8.99 -12.50
C ALA A 72 18.76 8.91 -12.86
N ASP A 73 17.93 8.49 -11.89
CA ASP A 73 16.47 8.44 -12.02
C ASP A 73 15.87 9.83 -12.21
N ALA A 74 16.33 10.81 -11.43
CA ALA A 74 15.91 12.20 -11.57
C ALA A 74 16.26 12.79 -12.96
N ARG A 75 17.42 12.43 -13.51
CA ARG A 75 17.79 12.83 -14.89
C ARG A 75 16.86 12.18 -15.94
N PHE A 76 16.50 10.91 -15.75
CA PHE A 76 15.48 10.27 -16.60
C PHE A 76 14.16 11.02 -16.52
N ALA A 77 13.67 11.29 -15.32
CA ALA A 77 12.40 11.98 -15.08
C ALA A 77 12.40 13.39 -15.67
N ALA A 78 13.48 14.16 -15.47
CA ALA A 78 13.62 15.53 -15.99
C ALA A 78 13.53 15.58 -17.53
N ARG A 79 14.17 14.63 -18.24
CA ARG A 79 14.08 14.56 -19.71
C ARG A 79 12.64 14.37 -20.20
N TRP A 80 11.89 13.49 -19.53
CA TRP A 80 10.50 13.26 -19.90
C TRP A 80 9.59 14.42 -19.52
N LEU A 81 9.81 15.04 -18.36
CA LEU A 81 9.05 16.23 -17.94
C LEU A 81 9.24 17.40 -18.92
N THR A 82 10.45 17.60 -19.47
CA THR A 82 10.69 18.60 -20.52
C THR A 82 9.83 18.32 -21.75
N ARG A 83 9.83 17.08 -22.27
CA ARG A 83 9.00 16.70 -23.44
C ARG A 83 7.50 16.83 -23.15
N LEU A 84 7.07 16.42 -21.94
CA LEU A 84 5.67 16.55 -21.51
C LEU A 84 5.26 18.03 -21.30
N GLY A 85 6.22 18.94 -21.07
CA GLY A 85 6.00 20.37 -21.00
C GLY A 85 5.55 20.99 -22.34
N GLU A 86 5.96 20.38 -23.47
CA GLU A 86 5.63 20.82 -24.82
C GLU A 86 4.26 20.33 -25.32
N VAL A 87 3.61 19.43 -24.54
CA VAL A 87 2.30 18.85 -24.89
C VAL A 87 1.20 19.89 -24.78
N ARG A 88 0.44 20.06 -25.86
CA ARG A 88 -0.73 20.95 -25.92
C ARG A 88 -1.97 20.21 -25.43
N ALA A 89 -2.60 20.68 -24.35
CA ALA A 89 -3.80 20.07 -23.77
C ALA A 89 -4.98 20.00 -24.76
N SER A 90 -5.09 20.96 -25.69
CA SER A 90 -6.13 20.97 -26.72
C SER A 90 -6.05 19.81 -27.71
N ASP A 91 -4.91 19.14 -27.79
CA ASP A 91 -4.66 18.03 -28.73
C ASP A 91 -5.00 16.66 -28.08
N LEU A 92 -5.38 16.64 -26.81
CA LEU A 92 -5.61 15.45 -26.01
C LEU A 92 -7.10 15.23 -25.74
N ASP A 93 -7.50 13.96 -25.73
CA ASP A 93 -8.77 13.56 -25.12
C ASP A 93 -8.67 13.50 -23.58
N GLU A 94 -9.78 13.14 -22.92
CA GLU A 94 -9.81 13.08 -21.44
C GLU A 94 -8.86 12.01 -20.90
N ASP A 95 -8.80 10.82 -21.50
CA ASP A 95 -7.92 9.74 -21.03
C ASP A 95 -6.44 10.06 -21.22
N GLU A 96 -6.09 10.71 -22.30
CA GLU A 96 -4.73 11.21 -22.56
C GLU A 96 -4.34 12.33 -21.58
N THR A 97 -5.30 13.21 -21.26
CA THR A 97 -5.10 14.27 -20.26
C THR A 97 -4.88 13.67 -18.86
N LEU A 98 -5.66 12.66 -18.47
CA LEU A 98 -5.42 11.93 -17.22
C LEU A 98 -4.04 11.27 -17.19
N SER A 99 -3.62 10.68 -18.31
CA SER A 99 -2.30 10.08 -18.44
C SER A 99 -1.17 11.10 -18.31
N LEU A 100 -1.33 12.28 -18.92
CA LEU A 100 -0.39 13.39 -18.81
C LEU A 100 -0.24 13.87 -17.35
N ASP A 101 -1.36 14.06 -16.63
CA ASP A 101 -1.36 14.54 -15.25
C ASP A 101 -0.66 13.53 -14.33
N ILE A 102 -0.97 12.23 -14.49
CA ILE A 102 -0.33 11.14 -13.71
C ILE A 102 1.18 11.12 -13.99
N LEU A 103 1.59 11.14 -15.25
CA LEU A 103 3.01 11.12 -15.63
C LEU A 103 3.77 12.33 -15.08
N ARG A 104 3.22 13.54 -15.19
CA ARG A 104 3.84 14.75 -14.64
C ARG A 104 4.06 14.65 -13.15
N ARG A 105 3.07 14.11 -12.44
CA ARG A 105 3.16 13.92 -10.99
C ARG A 105 4.19 12.86 -10.63
N GLN A 106 4.11 11.67 -11.20
CA GLN A 106 5.01 10.56 -10.87
C GLN A 106 6.46 10.88 -11.23
N LEU A 107 6.70 11.41 -12.42
CA LEU A 107 8.03 11.84 -12.82
C LEU A 107 8.53 13.06 -12.02
N GLY A 108 7.62 13.95 -11.60
CA GLY A 108 7.95 15.04 -10.70
C GLY A 108 8.49 14.54 -9.36
N ALA A 109 7.83 13.54 -8.77
CA ALA A 109 8.29 12.93 -7.52
C ALA A 109 9.67 12.27 -7.68
N VAL A 110 9.90 11.54 -8.78
CA VAL A 110 11.22 10.93 -9.09
C VAL A 110 12.29 12.01 -9.28
N ARG A 111 11.99 13.11 -9.97
CA ARG A 111 12.92 14.23 -10.15
C ARG A 111 13.35 14.88 -8.84
N ASP A 112 12.40 15.01 -7.90
CA ASP A 112 12.62 15.76 -6.66
C ASP A 112 13.22 14.90 -5.53
N ALA A 113 13.15 13.56 -5.64
CA ALA A 113 13.61 12.62 -4.61
C ALA A 113 15.06 12.86 -4.14
N PRO A 114 16.07 13.09 -5.01
CA PRO A 114 17.46 13.27 -4.58
C PRO A 114 17.67 14.46 -3.63
N HIS A 115 16.80 15.46 -3.66
CA HIS A 115 16.86 16.59 -2.74
C HIS A 115 16.67 16.15 -1.27
N PHE A 116 15.92 15.08 -1.06
CA PHE A 116 15.56 14.55 0.25
C PHE A 116 16.29 13.25 0.61
N HIS A 117 17.16 12.74 -0.25
CA HIS A 117 17.86 11.48 -0.10
C HIS A 117 18.44 11.29 1.31
N GLY A 118 19.17 12.28 1.81
CA GLY A 118 19.79 12.22 3.14
C GLY A 118 18.82 12.28 4.33
N LEU A 119 17.51 12.34 4.11
CA LEU A 119 16.45 12.27 5.11
C LEU A 119 15.63 10.98 5.01
N THR A 120 15.93 10.11 4.03
CA THR A 120 15.28 8.81 3.83
C THR A 120 16.11 7.73 4.51
N PHE A 121 15.58 7.12 5.56
CA PHE A 121 16.30 6.08 6.29
C PHE A 121 16.18 4.72 5.62
N PRO A 122 17.31 4.05 5.27
CA PRO A 122 17.27 2.73 4.64
C PRO A 122 17.09 1.58 5.65
N VAL A 123 17.09 1.87 6.96
CA VAL A 123 16.83 0.88 8.01
C VAL A 123 15.73 1.41 8.92
N THR A 124 14.54 0.87 8.75
CA THR A 124 13.34 1.20 9.54
C THR A 124 12.53 -0.07 9.80
N PRO A 125 11.58 -0.09 10.75
CA PRO A 125 10.80 -1.27 11.07
C PRO A 125 9.96 -1.84 9.91
N TYR A 126 9.35 -0.97 9.06
CA TYR A 126 8.33 -1.39 8.10
C TYR A 126 8.68 -1.08 6.65
N ALA A 127 9.35 0.03 6.37
CA ALA A 127 9.65 0.48 5.00
C ALA A 127 11.07 0.17 4.54
N SER A 128 11.84 -0.59 5.32
CA SER A 128 13.21 -0.92 4.98
C SER A 128 13.34 -1.74 3.69
N PRO A 129 14.31 -1.43 2.80
CA PRO A 129 14.63 -2.26 1.65
C PRO A 129 15.01 -3.70 2.04
N PHE A 130 15.48 -3.96 3.26
CA PHE A 130 15.71 -5.31 3.76
C PHE A 130 14.45 -6.17 3.77
N GLY A 131 13.28 -5.62 4.14
CA GLY A 131 12.01 -6.32 4.09
C GLY A 131 11.62 -6.74 2.67
N LEU A 132 11.83 -5.85 1.70
CA LEU A 132 11.58 -6.12 0.29
C LEU A 132 12.54 -7.18 -0.28
N VAL A 133 13.82 -7.10 0.08
CA VAL A 133 14.84 -8.09 -0.30
C VAL A 133 14.50 -9.47 0.28
N ASN A 134 14.16 -9.53 1.58
CA ASN A 134 13.75 -10.78 2.21
C ASN A 134 12.52 -11.39 1.52
N ARG A 135 11.52 -10.59 1.19
CA ARG A 135 10.35 -11.03 0.43
C ARG A 135 10.74 -11.57 -0.95
N ALA A 136 11.66 -10.91 -1.65
CA ALA A 136 12.12 -11.37 -2.96
C ALA A 136 12.75 -12.76 -2.89
N PHE A 137 13.57 -13.05 -1.88
CA PHE A 137 14.17 -14.38 -1.68
C PHE A 137 13.14 -15.43 -1.23
N SER A 138 12.24 -15.08 -0.32
CA SER A 138 11.23 -16.02 0.18
C SER A 138 10.24 -16.46 -0.90
N THR A 139 9.92 -15.58 -1.86
CA THR A 139 8.99 -15.86 -2.97
C THR A 139 9.69 -16.23 -4.28
N PHE A 140 11.04 -16.30 -4.30
CA PHE A 140 11.81 -16.61 -5.51
C PHE A 140 11.51 -18.03 -6.01
N ALA A 141 10.93 -18.15 -7.21
CA ALA A 141 10.66 -19.44 -7.82
C ALA A 141 11.93 -20.08 -8.37
N ILE A 142 12.14 -21.39 -8.10
CA ILE A 142 13.31 -22.16 -8.54
C ILE A 142 12.85 -23.35 -9.40
N PRO A 143 12.31 -23.11 -10.60
CA PRO A 143 11.79 -24.17 -11.48
C PRO A 143 12.91 -24.98 -12.18
N ASP A 144 14.12 -24.43 -12.30
CA ASP A 144 15.23 -25.01 -13.04
C ASP A 144 16.59 -24.56 -12.47
N GLU A 145 17.67 -25.18 -12.96
CA GLU A 145 19.04 -24.86 -12.55
C GLU A 145 19.45 -23.42 -12.92
N GLY A 146 18.88 -22.83 -13.96
CA GLY A 146 19.11 -21.44 -14.33
C GLY A 146 18.59 -20.47 -13.26
N ALA A 147 17.41 -20.74 -12.72
CA ALA A 147 16.85 -20.00 -11.59
C ALA A 147 17.67 -20.22 -10.30
N ALA A 148 18.13 -21.46 -10.05
CA ALA A 148 19.02 -21.76 -8.93
C ALA A 148 20.33 -20.93 -9.00
N ARG A 149 20.97 -20.86 -10.17
CA ARG A 149 22.16 -20.01 -10.37
C ARG A 149 21.87 -18.52 -10.16
N ARG A 150 20.72 -18.01 -10.63
CA ARG A 150 20.30 -16.60 -10.40
C ARG A 150 20.11 -16.32 -8.92
N TYR A 151 19.50 -17.24 -8.16
CA TYR A 151 19.35 -17.11 -6.72
C TYR A 151 20.68 -16.93 -6.00
N VAL A 152 21.67 -17.80 -6.30
CA VAL A 152 23.01 -17.71 -5.73
C VAL A 152 23.71 -16.41 -6.15
N ALA A 153 23.59 -16.01 -7.43
CA ALA A 153 24.16 -14.76 -7.92
C ALA A 153 23.55 -13.53 -7.24
N LEU A 154 22.27 -13.58 -6.90
CA LEU A 154 21.57 -12.53 -6.16
C LEU A 154 22.07 -12.46 -4.70
N LEU A 155 22.24 -13.60 -4.02
CA LEU A 155 22.80 -13.66 -2.66
C LEU A 155 24.20 -13.05 -2.58
N ARG A 156 25.04 -13.29 -3.58
CA ARG A 156 26.41 -12.72 -3.66
C ARG A 156 26.44 -11.19 -3.77
N GLN A 157 25.30 -10.53 -3.97
CA GLN A 157 25.21 -9.08 -3.96
C GLN A 157 24.98 -8.51 -2.55
N MET A 158 24.67 -9.35 -1.56
CA MET A 158 24.36 -8.91 -0.19
C MET A 158 25.48 -8.07 0.45
N PRO A 159 26.78 -8.38 0.32
CA PRO A 159 27.83 -7.54 0.90
C PRO A 159 27.82 -6.12 0.35
N ALA A 160 27.64 -5.96 -0.95
CA ALA A 160 27.57 -4.63 -1.59
C ALA A 160 26.32 -3.87 -1.16
N PHE A 161 25.16 -4.53 -1.09
CA PHE A 161 23.92 -3.94 -0.66
C PHE A 161 24.00 -3.47 0.82
N VAL A 162 24.43 -4.34 1.73
CA VAL A 162 24.59 -4.00 3.15
C VAL A 162 25.63 -2.91 3.34
N GLY A 163 26.73 -2.95 2.57
CA GLY A 163 27.76 -1.91 2.56
C GLY A 163 27.24 -0.56 2.13
N ALA A 164 26.39 -0.51 1.08
CA ALA A 164 25.73 0.73 0.62
C ALA A 164 24.79 1.31 1.68
N VAL A 165 23.98 0.46 2.32
CA VAL A 165 23.10 0.88 3.44
C VAL A 165 23.92 1.48 4.58
N ARG A 166 25.02 0.83 4.97
CA ARG A 166 25.90 1.36 6.04
C ARG A 166 26.56 2.67 5.65
N ALA A 167 27.01 2.79 4.41
CA ALA A 167 27.63 4.02 3.90
C ALA A 167 26.63 5.19 3.92
N GLU A 168 25.38 4.95 3.51
CA GLU A 168 24.33 5.97 3.56
C GLU A 168 24.05 6.43 4.98
N LEU A 169 23.83 5.50 5.92
CA LEU A 169 23.62 5.84 7.33
C LEU A 169 24.83 6.58 7.97
N THR A 170 26.04 6.25 7.53
CA THR A 170 27.25 6.96 7.97
C THR A 170 27.28 8.39 7.45
N ALA A 171 26.92 8.59 6.18
CA ALA A 171 26.83 9.92 5.57
C ALA A 171 25.73 10.79 6.23
N GLN A 172 24.58 10.19 6.54
CA GLN A 172 23.50 10.85 7.28
C GLN A 172 23.95 11.23 8.69
N ALA A 173 24.59 10.30 9.41
CA ALA A 173 25.12 10.53 10.77
C ALA A 173 26.13 11.66 10.83
N ALA A 174 27.02 11.79 9.83
CA ALA A 174 27.98 12.90 9.72
C ALA A 174 27.29 14.27 9.57
N ARG A 175 26.04 14.31 9.13
CA ARG A 175 25.19 15.51 9.03
C ARG A 175 24.29 15.73 10.25
N GLY A 176 24.43 14.92 11.31
CA GLY A 176 23.58 14.96 12.49
C GLY A 176 22.19 14.31 12.28
N ILE A 177 22.01 13.53 11.22
CA ILE A 177 20.77 12.84 10.90
C ILE A 177 20.94 11.37 11.26
N ARG A 178 20.24 10.90 12.28
CA ARG A 178 20.26 9.50 12.74
C ARG A 178 18.86 8.99 12.98
N ILE A 179 18.66 7.71 12.73
CA ILE A 179 17.42 7.01 13.06
C ILE A 179 17.13 7.16 14.56
N PRO A 180 15.92 7.55 14.97
CA PRO A 180 15.56 7.66 16.38
C PRO A 180 15.75 6.36 17.16
N ARG A 181 16.05 6.48 18.45
CA ARG A 181 16.33 5.35 19.33
C ARG A 181 15.17 4.35 19.41
N ASP A 182 13.93 4.84 19.40
CA ASP A 182 12.71 4.03 19.44
C ASP A 182 12.57 3.17 18.16
N GLU A 183 12.91 3.73 17.00
CA GLU A 183 12.90 3.00 15.70
C GLU A 183 13.98 1.91 15.69
N LEU A 184 15.20 2.23 16.15
CA LEU A 184 16.29 1.26 16.24
C LEU A 184 15.95 0.08 17.15
N ALA A 185 15.14 0.31 18.20
CA ALA A 185 14.73 -0.76 19.10
C ALA A 185 13.95 -1.90 18.39
N ILE A 186 13.31 -1.60 17.27
CA ILE A 186 12.57 -2.58 16.45
C ILE A 186 13.36 -2.94 15.19
N ALA A 187 13.97 -1.96 14.52
CA ALA A 187 14.67 -2.17 13.26
C ALA A 187 15.93 -3.05 13.42
N VAL A 188 16.70 -2.88 14.51
CA VAL A 188 17.91 -3.69 14.74
C VAL A 188 17.60 -5.17 14.95
N PRO A 189 16.64 -5.58 15.81
CA PRO A 189 16.19 -6.97 15.89
C PRO A 189 15.66 -7.53 14.57
N PHE A 190 14.98 -6.72 13.78
CA PHE A 190 14.51 -7.14 12.45
C PHE A 190 15.71 -7.47 11.53
N VAL A 191 16.70 -6.58 11.41
CA VAL A 191 17.90 -6.86 10.60
C VAL A 191 18.69 -8.05 11.17
N ALA A 192 18.75 -8.19 12.50
CA ALA A 192 19.37 -9.33 13.14
C ALA A 192 18.69 -10.67 12.79
N SER A 193 17.38 -10.67 12.62
CA SER A 193 16.62 -11.86 12.20
C SER A 193 16.92 -12.31 10.76
N LEU A 194 17.55 -11.46 9.96
CA LEU A 194 18.00 -11.78 8.59
C LEU A 194 19.40 -12.38 8.57
N ALA A 195 20.18 -12.21 9.64
CA ALA A 195 21.45 -12.88 9.85
C ALA A 195 21.20 -14.32 10.34
N GLY A 196 22.16 -15.21 10.09
CA GLY A 196 22.09 -16.61 10.52
C GLY A 196 23.05 -17.48 9.71
N ASP A 197 23.41 -18.61 10.29
CA ASP A 197 24.20 -19.62 9.60
C ASP A 197 23.39 -20.31 8.48
N ALA A 198 24.02 -21.28 7.80
CA ALA A 198 23.40 -22.00 6.69
C ALA A 198 22.09 -22.74 7.05
N GLN A 199 21.81 -22.97 8.35
CA GLN A 199 20.61 -23.68 8.82
C GLN A 199 19.50 -22.74 9.29
N THR A 200 19.87 -21.59 9.87
CA THR A 200 18.95 -20.65 10.52
C THR A 200 18.61 -19.42 9.69
N SER A 201 19.42 -19.12 8.66
CA SER A 201 19.21 -17.98 7.79
C SER A 201 17.87 -18.07 7.01
N PRO A 202 17.09 -17.00 6.91
CA PRO A 202 15.86 -16.97 6.10
C PRO A 202 16.15 -17.09 4.59
N TYR A 203 17.41 -16.97 4.18
CA TYR A 203 17.85 -17.17 2.80
C TYR A 203 18.20 -18.63 2.47
N ALA A 204 18.21 -19.51 3.47
CA ALA A 204 18.35 -20.95 3.24
C ALA A 204 17.10 -21.48 2.50
N VAL A 205 17.31 -22.43 1.58
CA VAL A 205 16.22 -22.96 0.77
C VAL A 205 15.84 -24.37 1.24
N VAL A 206 14.58 -24.53 1.62
CA VAL A 206 14.02 -25.82 2.03
C VAL A 206 13.84 -26.75 0.83
N VAL A 207 13.92 -28.06 1.07
CA VAL A 207 13.92 -29.09 0.01
C VAL A 207 12.64 -29.05 -0.82
N GLU A 208 11.52 -28.74 -0.20
CA GLU A 208 10.20 -28.68 -0.83
C GLU A 208 10.14 -27.67 -1.99
N ARG A 209 10.90 -26.58 -1.91
CA ARG A 209 11.01 -25.57 -2.99
C ARG A 209 11.82 -26.03 -4.19
N LEU A 210 12.50 -27.17 -4.10
CA LEU A 210 13.43 -27.71 -5.10
C LEU A 210 12.89 -28.97 -5.79
N ALA A 211 11.61 -29.29 -5.61
CA ALA A 211 10.98 -30.51 -6.12
C ALA A 211 11.07 -30.69 -7.65
N THR A 212 11.29 -29.60 -8.38
CA THR A 212 11.47 -29.63 -9.85
C THR A 212 12.90 -29.86 -10.31
N LEU A 213 13.89 -29.76 -9.41
CA LEU A 213 15.30 -29.96 -9.74
C LEU A 213 15.70 -31.44 -9.62
N PRO A 214 16.67 -31.93 -10.45
CA PRO A 214 17.30 -33.20 -10.21
C PRO A 214 17.90 -33.27 -8.80
N PRO A 215 17.86 -34.42 -8.09
CA PRO A 215 18.36 -34.50 -6.71
C PRO A 215 19.82 -34.06 -6.53
N SER A 216 20.71 -34.37 -7.49
CA SER A 216 22.09 -33.92 -7.45
C SER A 216 22.24 -32.41 -7.59
N ALA A 217 21.44 -31.79 -8.48
CA ALA A 217 21.43 -30.35 -8.68
C ALA A 217 20.84 -29.62 -7.45
N ALA A 218 19.78 -30.15 -6.83
CA ALA A 218 19.22 -29.62 -5.60
C ALA A 218 20.23 -29.67 -4.44
N THR A 219 20.98 -30.77 -4.30
CA THR A 219 22.03 -30.91 -3.28
C THR A 219 23.17 -29.92 -3.51
N ALA A 220 23.67 -29.82 -4.74
CA ALA A 220 24.74 -28.87 -5.09
C ALA A 220 24.29 -27.42 -4.85
N PHE A 221 23.08 -27.07 -5.29
CA PHE A 221 22.51 -25.72 -5.07
C PHE A 221 22.40 -25.35 -3.59
N ARG A 222 21.94 -26.28 -2.73
CA ARG A 222 21.85 -26.01 -1.28
C ARG A 222 23.23 -25.83 -0.65
N ALA A 223 24.24 -26.62 -1.12
CA ALA A 223 25.63 -26.45 -0.67
C ALA A 223 26.18 -25.08 -1.07
N ASP A 224 25.93 -24.64 -2.32
CA ASP A 224 26.33 -23.32 -2.80
C ASP A 224 25.65 -22.19 -2.01
N VAL A 225 24.33 -22.30 -1.74
CA VAL A 225 23.58 -21.34 -0.92
C VAL A 225 24.17 -21.27 0.48
N ALA A 226 24.44 -22.42 1.13
CA ALA A 226 25.01 -22.47 2.47
C ALA A 226 26.37 -21.76 2.52
N ALA A 227 27.27 -22.07 1.57
CA ALA A 227 28.60 -21.45 1.49
C ALA A 227 28.51 -19.91 1.29
N VAL A 228 27.57 -19.45 0.47
CA VAL A 228 27.35 -17.99 0.24
C VAL A 228 26.75 -17.32 1.49
N ILE A 229 25.82 -17.97 2.18
CA ILE A 229 25.26 -17.44 3.43
C ILE A 229 26.37 -17.22 4.46
N GLU A 230 27.19 -18.22 4.72
CA GLU A 230 28.26 -18.15 5.71
C GLU A 230 29.35 -17.10 5.36
N LYS A 231 29.66 -16.97 4.08
CA LYS A 231 30.75 -16.10 3.64
C LYS A 231 30.30 -14.67 3.31
N ASP A 232 29.19 -14.53 2.58
CA ASP A 232 28.81 -13.29 1.91
C ASP A 232 27.56 -12.63 2.53
N VAL A 233 26.69 -13.38 3.27
CA VAL A 233 25.43 -12.84 3.79
C VAL A 233 25.52 -12.55 5.29
N ASP A 234 25.85 -13.55 6.10
CA ASP A 234 25.83 -13.44 7.57
C ASP A 234 26.85 -12.40 8.11
N PRO A 235 28.12 -12.38 7.70
CA PRO A 235 29.11 -11.47 8.28
C PRO A 235 28.78 -9.98 8.08
N PRO A 236 28.40 -9.49 6.88
CA PRO A 236 28.06 -8.08 6.73
C PRO A 236 26.77 -7.69 7.49
N LEU A 237 25.77 -8.60 7.57
CA LEU A 237 24.55 -8.35 8.36
C LEU A 237 24.87 -8.22 9.85
N ARG A 238 25.67 -9.15 10.43
CA ARG A 238 26.10 -9.07 11.84
C ARG A 238 26.88 -7.80 12.10
N SER A 239 27.83 -7.46 11.23
CA SER A 239 28.61 -6.21 11.37
C SER A 239 27.71 -4.96 11.35
N LEU A 240 26.66 -4.94 10.51
CA LEU A 240 25.69 -3.83 10.50
C LEU A 240 24.87 -3.79 11.79
N VAL A 241 24.39 -4.95 12.27
CA VAL A 241 23.62 -5.08 13.53
C VAL A 241 24.44 -4.60 14.72
N ASP A 242 25.69 -5.05 14.84
CA ASP A 242 26.59 -4.67 15.92
C ASP A 242 26.84 -3.15 15.95
N TRP A 243 27.09 -2.57 14.79
CA TRP A 243 27.29 -1.13 14.66
C TRP A 243 26.03 -0.34 14.98
N LEU A 244 24.86 -0.75 14.43
CA LEU A 244 23.58 -0.08 14.70
C LEU A 244 23.18 -0.19 16.18
N GLY A 245 23.39 -1.34 16.80
CA GLY A 245 23.09 -1.57 18.21
C GLY A 245 24.07 -0.92 19.19
N GLY A 246 25.31 -0.66 18.74
CA GLY A 246 26.41 -0.07 19.51
C GLY A 246 26.60 1.43 19.28
N GLU A 247 27.64 1.79 18.54
CA GLU A 247 28.06 3.20 18.32
C GLU A 247 26.94 4.08 17.74
N TYR A 248 26.25 3.59 16.72
CA TYR A 248 25.19 4.37 16.06
C TYR A 248 24.06 4.70 17.03
N ARG A 249 23.60 3.70 17.82
CA ARG A 249 22.53 3.87 18.80
C ARG A 249 22.92 4.78 19.96
N ALA A 250 24.18 4.78 20.38
CA ALA A 250 24.63 5.61 21.47
C ALA A 250 24.38 7.10 21.21
N GLU A 251 24.48 7.53 19.96
CA GLU A 251 24.27 8.90 19.51
C GLU A 251 22.88 9.14 18.87
N ALA A 252 22.00 8.13 18.84
CA ALA A 252 20.67 8.23 18.27
C ALA A 252 19.77 9.15 19.11
N PRO A 253 18.96 10.04 18.48
CA PRO A 253 18.07 10.94 19.19
C PRO A 253 16.91 10.19 19.87
N GLU A 254 16.40 10.76 20.96
CA GLU A 254 15.16 10.31 21.60
C GLU A 254 13.93 10.92 20.93
N ALA A 255 14.07 12.13 20.37
CA ALA A 255 13.01 12.75 19.60
C ALA A 255 12.73 11.92 18.33
N VAL A 256 11.46 11.85 17.99
CA VAL A 256 10.99 11.11 16.82
C VAL A 256 10.59 11.97 15.67
N GLY A 257 10.25 11.83 14.62
CA GLY A 257 9.72 12.74 13.59
C GLY A 257 10.78 13.55 12.85
N LEU A 258 10.46 13.80 11.60
CA LEU A 258 11.37 14.45 10.65
C LEU A 258 11.69 15.91 11.00
N GLY A 259 10.78 16.60 11.70
CA GLY A 259 10.93 18.02 12.03
C GLY A 259 12.16 18.36 12.89
N GLN A 260 12.81 17.37 13.51
CA GLN A 260 14.03 17.56 14.29
C GLN A 260 15.30 17.75 13.43
N TYR A 261 15.27 17.35 12.15
CA TYR A 261 16.44 17.35 11.29
C TYR A 261 16.50 18.58 10.39
N PRO A 262 17.70 19.06 10.01
CA PRO A 262 17.86 20.10 9.00
C PRO A 262 17.20 19.67 7.68
N GLY A 263 16.29 20.50 7.13
CA GLY A 263 15.50 20.19 5.94
C GLY A 263 14.30 19.24 6.20
N GLY A 264 14.17 18.71 7.41
CA GLY A 264 13.09 17.78 7.78
C GLY A 264 11.69 18.35 7.65
N PRO A 265 11.40 19.58 8.08
CA PRO A 265 10.09 20.21 7.86
C PRO A 265 9.71 20.33 6.38
N GLU A 266 10.66 20.67 5.51
CA GLU A 266 10.44 20.73 4.05
C GLU A 266 10.19 19.35 3.46
N TYR A 267 10.99 18.37 3.84
CA TYR A 267 10.79 16.98 3.44
C TYR A 267 9.43 16.45 3.89
N TYR A 268 9.03 16.69 5.14
CA TYR A 268 7.73 16.26 5.62
C TYR A 268 6.58 16.93 4.85
N ALA A 269 6.66 18.23 4.57
CA ALA A 269 5.68 18.91 3.74
C ALA A 269 5.61 18.34 2.31
N TRP A 270 6.74 17.92 1.74
CA TRP A 270 6.78 17.22 0.46
C TRP A 270 6.12 15.84 0.55
N LEU A 271 6.38 15.05 1.61
CA LEU A 271 5.74 13.75 1.85
C LEU A 271 4.21 13.88 2.02
N VAL A 272 3.74 14.89 2.73
CA VAL A 272 2.30 15.16 2.86
C VAL A 272 1.67 15.35 1.48
N ARG A 273 2.27 16.18 0.60
CA ARG A 273 1.79 16.36 -0.78
C ARG A 273 1.93 15.08 -1.62
N LEU A 274 3.02 14.34 -1.42
CA LEU A 274 3.26 13.08 -2.12
C LEU A 274 2.17 12.05 -1.81
N HIS A 275 1.86 11.83 -0.55
CA HIS A 275 0.93 10.79 -0.13
C HIS A 275 -0.54 11.20 -0.24
N THR A 276 -0.87 12.46 0.05
CA THR A 276 -2.26 12.95 -0.09
C THR A 276 -2.62 13.27 -1.53
N THR A 277 -1.64 13.53 -2.38
CA THR A 277 -1.79 14.03 -3.74
C THR A 277 -2.55 15.37 -3.83
N MET A 278 -2.51 16.14 -2.75
CA MET A 278 -3.18 17.43 -2.59
C MET A 278 -2.15 18.52 -2.24
N ASP A 279 -2.45 19.75 -2.61
CA ASP A 279 -1.65 20.90 -2.18
C ASP A 279 -2.16 21.39 -0.81
N VAL A 280 -1.69 20.73 0.23
CA VAL A 280 -2.12 20.97 1.61
C VAL A 280 -0.91 21.01 2.54
N ALA A 281 -0.92 21.98 3.48
CA ALA A 281 0.12 22.11 4.47
C ALA A 281 -0.12 21.15 5.67
N PRO A 282 0.96 20.63 6.32
CA PRO A 282 0.85 19.78 7.51
C PRO A 282 -0.03 20.35 8.61
N ALA A 283 0.04 21.66 8.88
CA ALA A 283 -0.79 22.33 9.89
C ALA A 283 -2.29 22.30 9.56
N GLN A 284 -2.65 22.39 8.28
CA GLN A 284 -4.04 22.27 7.85
C GLN A 284 -4.56 20.84 8.06
N VAL A 285 -3.74 19.84 7.71
CA VAL A 285 -4.08 18.42 7.93
C VAL A 285 -4.27 18.15 9.43
N HIS A 286 -3.40 18.68 10.29
CA HIS A 286 -3.53 18.57 11.75
C HIS A 286 -4.85 19.13 12.25
N GLN A 287 -5.20 20.33 11.82
CA GLN A 287 -6.44 21.00 12.22
C GLN A 287 -7.69 20.22 11.77
N ILE A 288 -7.71 19.75 10.52
CA ILE A 288 -8.76 18.85 10.00
C ILE A 288 -8.87 17.60 10.91
N GLY A 289 -7.74 17.03 11.29
CA GLY A 289 -7.71 15.86 12.18
C GLY A 289 -8.37 16.14 13.53
N ILE A 290 -8.03 17.25 14.18
CA ILE A 290 -8.60 17.64 15.48
C ILE A 290 -10.12 17.85 15.39
N GLU A 291 -10.58 18.57 14.38
CA GLU A 291 -12.01 18.84 14.18
C GLU A 291 -12.81 17.55 13.94
N ARG A 292 -12.26 16.65 13.12
CA ARG A 292 -12.90 15.37 12.81
C ARG A 292 -12.90 14.40 14.00
N VAL A 293 -11.82 14.34 14.77
CA VAL A 293 -11.76 13.56 16.02
C VAL A 293 -12.86 13.99 16.99
N ALA A 294 -13.05 15.29 17.20
CA ALA A 294 -14.10 15.82 18.07
C ALA A 294 -15.51 15.48 17.56
N ALA A 295 -15.72 15.56 16.23
CA ALA A 295 -17.01 15.20 15.62
C ALA A 295 -17.31 13.70 15.81
N ILE A 296 -16.33 12.82 15.53
CA ILE A 296 -16.50 11.37 15.69
C ILE A 296 -16.75 11.00 17.16
N ASP A 297 -16.03 11.61 18.11
CA ASP A 297 -16.26 11.35 19.55
C ASP A 297 -17.68 11.73 19.98
N THR A 298 -18.21 12.81 19.43
CA THR A 298 -19.61 13.23 19.64
C THR A 298 -20.60 12.18 19.13
N GLU A 299 -20.36 11.63 17.94
CA GLU A 299 -21.19 10.57 17.37
C GLU A 299 -21.07 9.26 18.15
N MET A 300 -19.87 8.87 18.53
CA MET A 300 -19.63 7.69 19.39
C MET A 300 -20.36 7.82 20.73
N LYS A 301 -20.41 9.02 21.32
CA LYS A 301 -21.20 9.29 22.52
C LYS A 301 -22.68 9.02 22.30
N ARG A 302 -23.26 9.51 21.19
CA ARG A 302 -24.67 9.26 20.85
C ARG A 302 -24.98 7.76 20.69
N VAL A 303 -24.06 7.01 20.11
CA VAL A 303 -24.24 5.56 19.97
C VAL A 303 -24.21 4.87 21.34
N ARG A 304 -23.29 5.26 22.26
CA ARG A 304 -23.28 4.75 23.65
C ARG A 304 -24.61 5.01 24.36
N GLU A 305 -25.16 6.22 24.21
CA GLU A 305 -26.47 6.60 24.78
C GLU A 305 -27.61 5.74 24.20
N ARG A 306 -27.61 5.48 22.88
CA ARG A 306 -28.58 4.57 22.22
C ARG A 306 -28.47 3.13 22.73
N LEU A 307 -27.29 2.67 23.14
CA LEU A 307 -27.06 1.37 23.78
C LEU A 307 -27.48 1.35 25.26
N GLY A 308 -27.98 2.45 25.80
CA GLY A 308 -28.37 2.58 27.20
C GLY A 308 -27.19 2.64 28.18
N PHE A 309 -25.99 2.97 27.68
CA PHE A 309 -24.80 3.06 28.52
C PHE A 309 -24.58 4.49 29.02
N ALA A 310 -24.76 4.69 30.31
CA ALA A 310 -24.65 6.02 30.96
C ALA A 310 -23.23 6.37 31.45
N GLY A 311 -22.27 5.46 31.34
CA GLY A 311 -20.89 5.64 31.83
C GLY A 311 -20.01 6.47 30.88
N THR A 312 -18.79 6.69 31.32
CA THR A 312 -17.73 7.38 30.59
C THR A 312 -17.21 6.54 29.41
N LYS A 313 -16.45 7.15 28.51
CA LYS A 313 -15.78 6.48 27.38
C LYS A 313 -14.84 5.35 27.84
N PRO A 314 -13.95 5.54 28.86
CA PRO A 314 -13.14 4.45 29.41
C PRO A 314 -13.95 3.28 29.98
N GLU A 315 -15.04 3.57 30.68
CA GLU A 315 -15.92 2.53 31.23
C GLU A 315 -16.62 1.73 30.11
N PHE A 316 -17.04 2.42 29.03
CA PHE A 316 -17.61 1.74 27.86
C PHE A 316 -16.57 0.85 27.14
N LYS A 317 -15.34 1.33 26.99
CA LYS A 317 -14.23 0.50 26.47
C LYS A 317 -14.01 -0.75 27.32
N ALA A 318 -14.02 -0.61 28.64
CA ALA A 318 -13.91 -1.75 29.57
C ALA A 318 -15.11 -2.71 29.49
N PHE A 319 -16.31 -2.17 29.27
CA PHE A 319 -17.52 -2.96 29.02
C PHE A 319 -17.40 -3.78 27.73
N LEU A 320 -17.00 -3.16 26.61
CA LEU A 320 -16.84 -3.84 25.32
C LEU A 320 -15.76 -4.94 25.38
N LYS A 321 -14.66 -4.71 26.10
CA LYS A 321 -13.60 -5.72 26.29
C LYS A 321 -14.07 -6.98 27.05
N LYS A 322 -15.14 -6.89 27.79
CA LYS A 322 -15.75 -8.03 28.53
C LYS A 322 -16.89 -8.69 27.78
N ASP A 323 -17.35 -8.11 26.68
CA ASP A 323 -18.46 -8.66 25.90
C ASP A 323 -17.95 -9.80 25.00
N ALA A 324 -18.15 -11.04 25.44
CA ALA A 324 -17.70 -12.24 24.72
C ALA A 324 -18.27 -12.34 23.28
N ARG A 325 -19.36 -11.65 22.97
CA ARG A 325 -19.94 -11.64 21.60
C ARG A 325 -19.02 -10.94 20.60
N LEU A 326 -18.16 -10.04 21.07
CA LEU A 326 -17.25 -9.29 20.22
C LEU A 326 -15.94 -10.03 19.91
N PHE A 327 -15.68 -11.16 20.56
CA PHE A 327 -14.46 -11.92 20.39
C PHE A 327 -14.75 -13.26 19.71
N PRO A 328 -13.89 -13.70 18.77
CA PRO A 328 -14.06 -14.97 18.08
C PRO A 328 -13.65 -16.13 19.00
N ARG A 329 -14.33 -17.27 18.86
CA ARG A 329 -14.03 -18.50 19.59
C ARG A 329 -13.04 -19.40 18.83
N SER A 330 -12.94 -19.18 17.51
CA SER A 330 -11.97 -19.86 16.64
C SER A 330 -11.53 -18.95 15.48
N PRO A 331 -10.42 -19.25 14.80
CA PRO A 331 -10.02 -18.54 13.60
C PRO A 331 -11.07 -18.62 12.48
N GLU A 332 -11.76 -19.75 12.34
CA GLU A 332 -12.80 -19.96 11.32
C GLU A 332 -13.97 -18.99 11.54
N GLU A 333 -14.35 -18.73 12.80
CA GLU A 333 -15.41 -17.78 13.14
C GLU A 333 -15.07 -16.36 12.67
N ILE A 334 -13.80 -15.97 12.65
CA ILE A 334 -13.39 -14.67 12.08
C ILE A 334 -13.79 -14.62 10.61
N GLY A 335 -13.38 -15.61 9.82
CA GLY A 335 -13.70 -15.69 8.40
C GLY A 335 -15.21 -15.71 8.13
N GLU A 336 -15.97 -16.47 8.92
CA GLU A 336 -17.44 -16.58 8.80
C GLU A 336 -18.13 -15.23 9.08
N ARG A 337 -17.70 -14.50 10.12
CA ARG A 337 -18.28 -13.19 10.45
C ARG A 337 -17.95 -12.17 9.37
N LEU A 338 -16.70 -12.12 8.88
CA LEU A 338 -16.29 -11.24 7.79
C LEU A 338 -17.13 -11.50 6.53
N MET A 339 -17.24 -12.76 6.11
CA MET A 339 -18.06 -13.11 4.94
C MET A 339 -19.57 -12.95 5.20
N GLY A 340 -20.01 -13.03 6.45
CA GLY A 340 -21.38 -12.69 6.86
C GLY A 340 -21.75 -11.25 6.51
N HIS A 341 -20.87 -10.29 6.82
CA HIS A 341 -21.06 -8.89 6.44
C HIS A 341 -21.07 -8.72 4.91
N ILE A 342 -20.19 -9.38 4.18
CA ILE A 342 -20.17 -9.34 2.71
C ILE A 342 -21.49 -9.83 2.13
N ARG A 343 -22.04 -10.97 2.57
CA ARG A 343 -23.34 -11.47 2.11
C ARG A 343 -24.50 -10.51 2.35
N ARG A 344 -24.40 -9.64 3.38
CA ARG A 344 -25.41 -8.61 3.67
C ARG A 344 -25.37 -7.46 2.67
N ILE A 345 -24.17 -7.02 2.24
CA ILE A 345 -24.00 -5.86 1.36
C ILE A 345 -24.17 -6.20 -0.12
N GLU A 346 -23.81 -7.41 -0.56
CA GLU A 346 -23.85 -7.84 -1.97
C GLU A 346 -25.17 -7.54 -2.69
N PRO A 347 -26.36 -7.79 -2.11
CA PRO A 347 -27.64 -7.48 -2.76
C PRO A 347 -27.89 -5.99 -2.97
N LYS A 348 -27.15 -5.12 -2.29
CA LYS A 348 -27.32 -3.66 -2.36
C LYS A 348 -26.41 -2.99 -3.38
N VAL A 349 -25.38 -3.70 -3.87
CA VAL A 349 -24.30 -3.13 -4.70
C VAL A 349 -24.84 -2.46 -5.98
N ASP A 350 -25.79 -3.09 -6.69
CA ASP A 350 -26.30 -2.57 -7.97
C ASP A 350 -27.10 -1.27 -7.85
N ALA A 351 -27.55 -0.94 -6.64
CA ALA A 351 -28.17 0.36 -6.38
C ALA A 351 -27.15 1.51 -6.33
N PHE A 352 -25.87 1.19 -6.14
CA PHE A 352 -24.79 2.17 -5.97
C PHE A 352 -23.72 2.10 -7.07
N PHE A 353 -23.65 1.02 -7.85
CA PHE A 353 -22.60 0.82 -8.86
C PHE A 353 -23.19 0.34 -10.20
N LEU A 354 -22.64 0.83 -11.31
CA LEU A 354 -23.02 0.40 -12.66
C LEU A 354 -22.35 -0.93 -13.05
N ARG A 355 -21.20 -1.22 -12.49
CA ARG A 355 -20.41 -2.42 -12.77
C ARG A 355 -19.90 -3.06 -11.48
N ARG A 356 -19.72 -4.37 -11.53
CA ARG A 356 -19.01 -5.14 -10.51
C ARG A 356 -17.74 -5.72 -11.11
N PRO A 357 -16.65 -5.87 -10.34
CA PRO A 357 -15.51 -6.66 -10.78
C PRO A 357 -15.94 -8.10 -11.02
N LYS A 358 -15.29 -8.75 -11.98
CA LYS A 358 -15.55 -10.17 -12.35
C LYS A 358 -14.73 -11.12 -11.48
N ALA A 359 -13.58 -10.67 -11.00
CA ALA A 359 -12.70 -11.46 -10.17
C ALA A 359 -13.41 -11.92 -8.89
N PRO A 360 -13.36 -13.22 -8.56
CA PRO A 360 -13.90 -13.71 -7.30
C PRO A 360 -13.07 -13.23 -6.11
N TYR A 361 -13.67 -13.24 -4.93
CA TYR A 361 -13.04 -12.80 -3.69
C TYR A 361 -13.46 -13.63 -2.49
N GLY A 362 -12.67 -13.53 -1.43
CA GLY A 362 -12.96 -14.21 -0.17
C GLY A 362 -12.04 -13.74 0.96
N VAL A 363 -12.12 -14.46 2.07
CA VAL A 363 -11.21 -14.27 3.20
C VAL A 363 -10.40 -15.54 3.42
N ARG A 364 -9.17 -15.40 3.90
CA ARG A 364 -8.26 -16.53 4.18
C ARG A 364 -7.46 -16.23 5.44
N ARG A 365 -7.27 -17.22 6.29
CA ARG A 365 -6.36 -17.09 7.42
C ARG A 365 -4.92 -16.96 6.93
N LEU A 366 -4.14 -16.09 7.57
CA LEU A 366 -2.69 -16.05 7.40
C LEU A 366 -2.06 -17.40 7.76
N GLU A 367 -0.93 -17.71 7.15
CA GLU A 367 -0.12 -18.84 7.60
C GLU A 367 0.25 -18.63 9.08
N PRO A 368 0.05 -19.62 9.97
CA PRO A 368 0.22 -19.43 11.41
C PRO A 368 1.58 -18.88 11.83
N GLN A 369 2.64 -19.20 11.08
CA GLN A 369 4.00 -18.69 11.33
C GLN A 369 4.16 -17.20 11.00
N LEU A 370 3.27 -16.60 10.20
CA LEU A 370 3.30 -15.19 9.86
C LEU A 370 2.43 -14.33 10.79
N GLU A 371 1.54 -14.97 11.57
CA GLU A 371 0.58 -14.26 12.42
C GLU A 371 1.20 -13.41 13.53
N PRO A 372 2.28 -13.83 14.23
CA PRO A 372 2.86 -13.05 15.33
C PRO A 372 3.35 -11.66 14.93
N GLY A 373 3.73 -11.47 13.67
CA GLY A 373 4.20 -10.19 13.14
C GLY A 373 3.12 -9.30 12.53
N GLN A 374 1.87 -9.76 12.50
CA GLN A 374 0.75 -9.05 11.86
C GLN A 374 -0.30 -8.63 12.88
N THR A 375 -0.84 -7.44 12.70
CA THR A 375 -1.87 -6.90 13.60
C THR A 375 -3.29 -7.28 13.13
N PHE A 376 -3.73 -6.79 11.98
CA PHE A 376 -5.05 -7.10 11.43
C PHE A 376 -4.98 -8.13 10.32
N GLY A 377 -4.54 -7.70 9.17
CA GLY A 377 -4.48 -8.45 7.94
C GLY A 377 -4.26 -7.50 6.76
N TYR A 378 -4.39 -8.03 5.55
CA TYR A 378 -4.25 -7.26 4.32
C TYR A 378 -4.99 -7.91 3.16
N TYR A 379 -5.40 -7.11 2.20
CA TYR A 379 -5.98 -7.59 0.96
C TYR A 379 -4.89 -7.83 -0.10
N ASN A 380 -4.94 -9.00 -0.75
CA ASN A 380 -4.16 -9.30 -1.95
C ASN A 380 -5.10 -9.43 -3.16
N PRO A 381 -4.85 -8.64 -4.23
CA PRO A 381 -5.61 -8.77 -5.46
C PRO A 381 -5.32 -10.10 -6.18
N PRO A 382 -6.21 -10.54 -7.10
CA PRO A 382 -5.98 -11.71 -7.92
C PRO A 382 -4.70 -11.59 -8.74
N THR A 383 -4.05 -12.72 -8.96
CA THR A 383 -2.91 -12.88 -9.86
C THR A 383 -3.18 -14.00 -10.86
N ALA A 384 -2.29 -14.21 -11.82
CA ALA A 384 -2.40 -15.33 -12.74
C ALA A 384 -2.29 -16.70 -12.03
N ALA A 385 -1.54 -16.76 -10.93
CA ALA A 385 -1.37 -17.98 -10.14
C ALA A 385 -2.48 -18.20 -9.10
N GLU A 386 -3.05 -17.11 -8.57
CA GLU A 386 -4.16 -17.14 -7.62
C GLU A 386 -5.26 -16.19 -8.15
N PRO A 387 -6.27 -16.71 -8.88
CA PRO A 387 -7.26 -15.88 -9.57
C PRO A 387 -8.33 -15.31 -8.63
N ILE A 388 -8.26 -15.58 -7.33
CA ILE A 388 -9.18 -15.09 -6.31
C ILE A 388 -8.50 -13.99 -5.50
N GLY A 389 -9.17 -12.86 -5.29
CA GLY A 389 -8.71 -11.82 -4.37
C GLY A 389 -9.03 -12.21 -2.92
N TYR A 390 -8.03 -12.21 -2.03
CA TYR A 390 -8.25 -12.58 -0.64
C TYR A 390 -7.90 -11.46 0.33
N TYR A 391 -8.79 -11.23 1.29
CA TYR A 391 -8.39 -10.60 2.54
C TYR A 391 -7.80 -11.66 3.46
N TYR A 392 -6.51 -11.51 3.78
CA TYR A 392 -5.81 -12.38 4.71
C TYR A 392 -5.95 -11.84 6.12
N PHE A 393 -6.55 -12.61 7.02
CA PHE A 393 -6.76 -12.22 8.41
C PHE A 393 -5.85 -12.99 9.37
N ASN A 394 -5.47 -12.33 10.45
CA ASN A 394 -4.72 -12.95 11.53
C ASN A 394 -5.66 -13.75 12.44
N GLY A 395 -5.41 -15.04 12.60
CA GLY A 395 -6.20 -15.96 13.41
C GLY A 395 -5.61 -16.25 14.81
N SER A 396 -4.55 -15.55 15.22
CA SER A 396 -3.93 -15.71 16.54
C SER A 396 -4.53 -14.79 17.60
N SER A 397 -4.24 -15.02 18.88
CA SER A 397 -4.59 -14.15 20.02
C SER A 397 -6.09 -13.79 20.06
N LEU A 398 -6.96 -14.79 19.92
CA LEU A 398 -8.41 -14.61 19.78
C LEU A 398 -9.03 -13.79 20.92
N ALA A 399 -8.52 -13.91 22.13
CA ALA A 399 -9.01 -13.18 23.30
C ALA A 399 -8.76 -11.66 23.24
N ASP A 400 -7.77 -11.24 22.46
CA ASP A 400 -7.41 -9.82 22.27
C ASP A 400 -7.95 -9.26 20.94
N ARG A 401 -8.55 -10.10 20.11
CA ARG A 401 -8.98 -9.76 18.76
C ARG A 401 -10.47 -9.47 18.69
N SER A 402 -10.85 -8.26 19.07
CA SER A 402 -12.24 -7.82 18.95
C SER A 402 -12.66 -7.74 17.48
N LEU A 403 -13.86 -8.26 17.18
CA LEU A 403 -14.52 -8.15 15.87
C LEU A 403 -15.52 -6.99 15.81
N LEU A 404 -15.43 -6.05 16.74
CA LEU A 404 -16.31 -4.88 16.77
C LEU A 404 -16.27 -4.07 15.46
N ASN A 405 -15.09 -3.94 14.87
CA ASN A 405 -14.88 -3.21 13.60
C ASN A 405 -14.92 -4.12 12.36
N ALA A 406 -15.27 -5.40 12.49
CA ALA A 406 -15.21 -6.38 11.40
C ALA A 406 -16.04 -5.96 10.18
N ALA A 407 -17.23 -5.39 10.37
CA ALA A 407 -18.06 -4.86 9.29
C ALA A 407 -17.35 -3.73 8.54
N ALA A 408 -16.87 -2.73 9.24
CA ALA A 408 -16.18 -1.58 8.64
C ALA A 408 -14.89 -2.01 7.91
N LEU A 409 -14.14 -2.92 8.51
CA LEU A 409 -12.90 -3.47 7.96
C LEU A 409 -13.17 -4.21 6.64
N ILE A 410 -14.12 -5.12 6.62
CA ILE A 410 -14.31 -5.94 5.42
C ILE A 410 -14.96 -5.17 4.27
N TYR A 411 -15.73 -4.12 4.55
CA TYR A 411 -16.23 -3.21 3.52
C TYR A 411 -15.13 -2.31 2.96
N HIS A 412 -14.11 -1.98 3.75
CA HIS A 412 -12.89 -1.31 3.30
C HIS A 412 -12.05 -2.25 2.40
N GLU A 413 -11.87 -3.49 2.79
CA GLU A 413 -10.96 -4.44 2.15
C GLU A 413 -11.56 -5.13 0.92
N LEU A 414 -12.82 -5.54 0.97
CA LEU A 414 -13.45 -6.30 -0.10
C LEU A 414 -14.50 -5.49 -0.86
N VAL A 415 -15.77 -5.55 -0.44
CA VAL A 415 -16.91 -4.98 -1.19
C VAL A 415 -17.60 -3.92 -0.35
N PRO A 416 -17.68 -2.68 -0.87
CA PRO A 416 -17.22 -2.18 -2.18
C PRO A 416 -15.83 -1.50 -2.15
N GLY A 417 -14.92 -1.92 -1.27
CA GLY A 417 -13.62 -1.31 -1.01
C GLY A 417 -12.52 -1.69 -2.01
N HIS A 418 -11.35 -2.11 -1.49
CA HIS A 418 -10.15 -2.38 -2.28
C HIS A 418 -10.35 -3.40 -3.39
N HIS A 419 -11.02 -4.53 -3.10
CA HIS A 419 -11.30 -5.53 -4.15
C HIS A 419 -12.04 -4.91 -5.32
N PHE A 420 -13.04 -4.07 -5.05
CA PHE A 420 -13.85 -3.42 -6.07
C PHE A 420 -13.01 -2.46 -6.92
N GLN A 421 -12.31 -1.54 -6.28
CA GLN A 421 -11.53 -0.49 -6.93
C GLN A 421 -10.39 -1.07 -7.78
N ILE A 422 -9.61 -1.98 -7.21
CA ILE A 422 -8.42 -2.52 -7.86
C ILE A 422 -8.80 -3.37 -9.07
N ASN A 423 -9.82 -4.24 -8.93
CA ASN A 423 -10.17 -5.13 -10.03
C ASN A 423 -10.92 -4.44 -11.16
N LEU A 424 -11.75 -3.43 -10.90
CA LEU A 424 -12.32 -2.61 -11.97
C LEU A 424 -11.24 -1.94 -12.82
N ALA A 425 -10.14 -1.48 -12.20
CA ALA A 425 -9.01 -0.93 -12.94
C ALA A 425 -8.24 -2.00 -13.73
N TYR A 426 -7.98 -3.17 -13.16
CA TYR A 426 -7.28 -4.26 -13.85
C TYR A 426 -8.07 -4.86 -15.00
N GLU A 427 -9.39 -4.98 -14.86
CA GLU A 427 -10.28 -5.52 -15.88
C GLU A 427 -10.51 -4.53 -17.03
N ASN A 428 -10.31 -3.23 -16.79
CA ASN A 428 -10.45 -2.23 -17.84
C ASN A 428 -9.21 -2.16 -18.74
N ARG A 429 -9.28 -2.87 -19.88
CA ARG A 429 -8.18 -2.94 -20.85
C ARG A 429 -7.98 -1.67 -21.67
N THR A 430 -8.87 -0.69 -21.57
CA THR A 430 -8.70 0.61 -22.23
C THR A 430 -7.73 1.52 -21.48
N ILE A 431 -7.51 1.28 -20.17
CA ILE A 431 -6.53 2.00 -19.36
C ILE A 431 -5.12 1.63 -19.82
N PRO A 432 -4.24 2.60 -20.13
CA PRO A 432 -2.86 2.33 -20.49
C PRO A 432 -2.12 1.49 -19.45
N PRO A 433 -1.22 0.57 -19.87
CA PRO A 433 -0.55 -0.35 -18.94
C PRO A 433 0.14 0.34 -17.74
N PHE A 434 0.84 1.44 -17.95
CA PHE A 434 1.50 2.15 -16.84
C PHE A 434 0.50 2.63 -15.78
N ARG A 435 -0.71 3.08 -16.17
CA ARG A 435 -1.75 3.53 -15.22
C ARG A 435 -2.35 2.38 -14.41
N ARG A 436 -2.33 1.15 -14.93
CA ARG A 436 -2.76 -0.04 -14.15
C ARG A 436 -1.73 -0.45 -13.11
N GLU A 437 -0.45 -0.14 -13.33
CA GLU A 437 0.64 -0.47 -12.42
C GLU A 437 1.02 0.69 -11.48
N THR A 438 0.45 1.88 -11.70
CA THR A 438 0.66 3.06 -10.85
C THR A 438 -0.55 3.26 -9.95
N THR A 439 -0.30 3.42 -8.65
CA THR A 439 -1.35 3.68 -7.65
C THR A 439 -0.96 4.87 -6.79
N ASP A 440 -1.95 5.68 -6.43
CA ASP A 440 -1.79 6.76 -5.47
C ASP A 440 -2.44 6.37 -4.14
N THR A 441 -1.71 6.50 -3.04
CA THR A 441 -2.16 6.05 -1.72
C THR A 441 -3.48 6.72 -1.31
N ALA A 442 -3.60 8.04 -1.52
CA ALA A 442 -4.82 8.77 -1.18
C ALA A 442 -6.05 8.29 -1.97
N TYR A 443 -5.85 7.86 -3.21
CA TYR A 443 -6.95 7.31 -4.00
C TYR A 443 -7.34 5.92 -3.49
N THR A 444 -6.39 5.02 -3.32
CA THR A 444 -6.67 3.63 -2.92
C THR A 444 -7.24 3.56 -1.51
N GLU A 445 -6.54 4.16 -0.54
CA GLU A 445 -6.94 4.14 0.86
C GLU A 445 -8.15 5.04 1.13
N GLY A 446 -8.19 6.19 0.45
CA GLY A 446 -9.35 7.09 0.49
C GLY A 446 -10.62 6.43 -0.04
N TRP A 447 -10.51 5.63 -1.11
CA TRP A 447 -11.63 4.84 -1.59
C TRP A 447 -12.07 3.78 -0.58
N GLY A 448 -11.15 3.02 0.04
CA GLY A 448 -11.47 2.02 1.06
C GLY A 448 -12.23 2.63 2.23
N GLU A 449 -11.77 3.77 2.76
CA GLU A 449 -12.45 4.48 3.85
C GLU A 449 -13.80 5.07 3.40
N TYR A 450 -13.89 5.64 2.20
CA TYR A 450 -15.14 6.10 1.61
C TYR A 450 -16.14 4.94 1.43
N ALA A 451 -15.71 3.79 0.94
CA ALA A 451 -16.53 2.60 0.73
C ALA A 451 -17.07 2.05 2.05
N SER A 452 -16.23 2.01 3.09
CA SER A 452 -16.65 1.65 4.44
C SER A 452 -17.72 2.61 4.99
N ALA A 453 -17.59 3.92 4.74
CA ALA A 453 -18.62 4.89 5.12
C ALA A 453 -19.91 4.73 4.29
N LEU A 454 -19.78 4.51 2.97
CA LEU A 454 -20.89 4.30 2.03
C LEU A 454 -21.76 3.09 2.43
N ALA A 455 -21.16 2.05 3.03
CA ALA A 455 -21.89 0.91 3.54
C ALA A 455 -23.00 1.31 4.54
N GLY A 456 -22.85 2.45 5.25
CA GLY A 456 -23.91 3.02 6.09
C GLY A 456 -25.14 3.45 5.29
N GLU A 457 -24.94 4.10 4.14
CA GLU A 457 -26.01 4.47 3.21
C GLU A 457 -26.67 3.25 2.55
N MET A 458 -25.94 2.15 2.48
CA MET A 458 -26.44 0.85 2.01
C MET A 458 -27.19 0.07 3.11
N GLY A 459 -27.35 0.63 4.34
CA GLY A 459 -28.09 0.04 5.46
C GLY A 459 -27.29 -1.00 6.25
N MET A 460 -25.94 -0.93 6.24
CA MET A 460 -25.11 -1.97 6.88
C MET A 460 -24.82 -1.72 8.36
N TYR A 461 -25.08 -0.50 8.89
CA TYR A 461 -24.79 -0.12 10.28
C TYR A 461 -26.06 0.17 11.08
N GLU A 462 -27.14 -0.59 10.86
CA GLU A 462 -28.37 -0.48 11.64
C GLU A 462 -28.18 -0.95 13.09
N ASP A 463 -27.35 -2.00 13.27
CA ASP A 463 -26.92 -2.43 14.60
C ASP A 463 -26.01 -1.38 15.23
N PRO A 464 -26.32 -0.88 16.44
CA PRO A 464 -25.49 0.10 17.13
C PRO A 464 -24.05 -0.37 17.41
N TYR A 465 -23.81 -1.69 17.55
CA TYR A 465 -22.45 -2.23 17.70
C TYR A 465 -21.66 -2.14 16.39
N ASP A 466 -22.28 -2.51 15.26
CA ASP A 466 -21.66 -2.33 13.94
C ASP A 466 -21.35 -0.84 13.66
N LEU A 467 -22.28 0.06 14.03
CA LEU A 467 -22.07 1.51 13.90
C LEU A 467 -20.94 2.00 14.82
N TYR A 468 -20.87 1.55 16.06
CA TYR A 468 -19.78 1.91 16.96
C TYR A 468 -18.45 1.39 16.46
N GLY A 469 -18.42 0.18 15.90
CA GLY A 469 -17.24 -0.39 15.24
C GLY A 469 -16.79 0.43 14.03
N ARG A 470 -17.73 0.90 13.20
CA ARG A 470 -17.43 1.82 12.08
C ARG A 470 -16.81 3.13 12.57
N LEU A 471 -17.40 3.73 13.61
CA LEU A 471 -16.86 4.97 14.20
C LEU A 471 -15.50 4.74 14.88
N SER A 472 -15.27 3.56 15.47
CA SER A 472 -13.96 3.20 16.05
C SER A 472 -12.88 3.11 14.96
N MET A 473 -13.18 2.52 13.81
CA MET A 473 -12.26 2.47 12.67
C MET A 473 -12.04 3.87 12.09
N GLU A 474 -13.09 4.69 11.97
CA GLU A 474 -12.95 6.08 11.53
C GLU A 474 -12.10 6.91 12.49
N MET A 475 -12.28 6.74 13.81
CA MET A 475 -11.44 7.36 14.83
C MET A 475 -9.97 6.97 14.65
N PHE A 476 -9.68 5.68 14.47
CA PHE A 476 -8.34 5.17 14.25
C PHE A 476 -7.66 5.82 13.03
N ILE A 477 -8.36 5.86 11.89
CA ILE A 477 -7.87 6.46 10.65
C ILE A 477 -7.72 7.99 10.79
N THR A 478 -8.64 8.64 11.50
CA THR A 478 -8.63 10.10 11.68
C THR A 478 -7.53 10.57 12.63
N LEU A 479 -7.26 9.81 13.70
CA LEU A 479 -6.16 10.12 14.63
C LEU A 479 -4.79 10.14 13.95
N ARG A 480 -4.61 9.40 12.85
CA ARG A 480 -3.40 9.45 12.03
C ARG A 480 -3.09 10.88 11.57
N LEU A 481 -4.13 11.67 11.21
CA LEU A 481 -3.93 13.06 10.82
C LEU A 481 -3.31 13.90 11.95
N VAL A 482 -3.67 13.60 13.20
CA VAL A 482 -3.22 14.36 14.38
C VAL A 482 -1.85 13.90 14.84
N VAL A 483 -1.63 12.58 14.94
CA VAL A 483 -0.39 12.04 15.55
C VAL A 483 0.78 12.09 14.59
N ASP A 484 0.59 11.79 13.30
CA ASP A 484 1.62 11.88 12.27
C ASP A 484 2.12 13.32 12.12
N THR A 485 1.22 14.27 11.89
CA THR A 485 1.57 15.71 11.81
C THR A 485 2.09 16.25 13.15
N GLY A 486 1.56 15.75 14.26
CA GLY A 486 2.01 16.13 15.60
C GLY A 486 3.48 15.81 15.82
N MET A 487 3.91 14.59 15.49
CA MET A 487 5.31 14.17 15.65
C MET A 487 6.23 14.83 14.62
N ASN A 488 5.83 14.87 13.35
CA ASN A 488 6.70 15.31 12.26
C ASN A 488 6.75 16.83 12.05
N ALA A 489 5.66 17.56 12.32
CA ALA A 489 5.58 19.00 12.07
C ALA A 489 5.53 19.84 13.36
N LEU A 490 5.00 19.30 14.47
CA LEU A 490 4.76 20.06 15.69
C LEU A 490 5.70 19.64 16.85
N GLY A 491 6.65 18.75 16.59
CA GLY A 491 7.65 18.31 17.58
C GLY A 491 7.05 17.54 18.76
N TRP A 492 5.94 16.85 18.60
CA TRP A 492 5.38 16.04 19.66
C TRP A 492 6.32 14.88 20.02
N PRO A 493 6.58 14.65 21.31
CA PRO A 493 7.20 13.40 21.71
C PRO A 493 6.25 12.25 21.41
N ARG A 494 6.80 11.09 21.04
CA ARG A 494 6.03 9.87 20.74
C ARG A 494 5.08 9.48 21.86
N ALA A 495 5.50 9.64 23.13
CA ALA A 495 4.65 9.38 24.28
C ALA A 495 3.32 10.15 24.27
N LYS A 496 3.30 11.40 23.76
CA LYS A 496 2.07 12.18 23.60
C LYS A 496 1.16 11.58 22.52
N ALA A 497 1.71 11.14 21.40
CA ALA A 497 0.97 10.46 20.35
C ALA A 497 0.35 9.14 20.84
N VAL A 498 1.15 8.31 21.52
CA VAL A 498 0.72 7.04 22.14
C VAL A 498 -0.39 7.27 23.16
N ALA A 499 -0.25 8.28 24.04
CA ALA A 499 -1.28 8.61 25.04
C ALA A 499 -2.61 8.99 24.39
N LEU A 500 -2.57 9.84 23.34
CA LEU A 500 -3.78 10.23 22.60
C LEU A 500 -4.43 9.04 21.90
N MET A 501 -3.64 8.14 21.32
CA MET A 501 -4.16 6.91 20.70
C MET A 501 -4.78 5.99 21.76
N ARG A 502 -4.13 5.75 22.89
CA ARG A 502 -4.67 4.94 23.99
C ARG A 502 -5.98 5.48 24.54
N GLU A 503 -6.11 6.78 24.67
CA GLU A 503 -7.35 7.42 25.11
C GLU A 503 -8.51 7.13 24.16
N ASN A 504 -8.28 7.21 22.88
CA ASN A 504 -9.33 7.22 21.86
C ASN A 504 -9.60 5.88 21.19
N LEU A 505 -8.63 4.97 21.14
CA LEU A 505 -8.72 3.70 20.42
C LEU A 505 -9.02 2.52 21.34
N MET A 506 -9.58 1.47 20.75
CA MET A 506 -9.78 0.16 21.40
C MET A 506 -8.67 -0.84 21.07
N GLU A 507 -7.67 -0.40 20.34
CA GLU A 507 -6.57 -1.22 19.86
C GLU A 507 -5.68 -1.71 21.01
N THR A 508 -4.94 -2.79 20.77
CA THR A 508 -3.95 -3.30 21.71
C THR A 508 -2.77 -2.34 21.86
N ASP A 509 -2.05 -2.42 22.96
CA ASP A 509 -0.82 -1.64 23.15
C ASP A 509 0.19 -1.94 22.05
N THR A 510 0.33 -3.21 21.63
CA THR A 510 1.19 -3.60 20.51
C THR A 510 0.82 -2.86 19.22
N GLN A 511 -0.47 -2.76 18.88
CA GLN A 511 -0.93 -2.02 17.71
C GLN A 511 -0.59 -0.54 17.80
N ILE A 512 -0.83 0.09 18.95
CA ILE A 512 -0.56 1.52 19.17
C ILE A 512 0.93 1.81 19.10
N GLU A 513 1.77 0.96 19.70
CA GLU A 513 3.23 1.09 19.64
C GLU A 513 3.75 0.95 18.20
N THR A 514 3.27 -0.06 17.45
CA THR A 514 3.61 -0.26 16.04
C THR A 514 3.23 0.94 15.19
N GLU A 515 1.97 1.39 15.30
CA GLU A 515 1.46 2.50 14.49
C GLU A 515 2.16 3.83 14.80
N SER A 516 2.46 4.10 16.08
CA SER A 516 3.17 5.34 16.45
C SER A 516 4.60 5.40 15.88
N LEU A 517 5.31 4.27 15.77
CA LEU A 517 6.60 4.19 15.07
C LEU A 517 6.43 4.38 13.56
N ARG A 518 5.46 3.69 12.95
CA ARG A 518 5.16 3.82 11.52
C ARG A 518 4.98 5.28 11.09
N TYR A 519 4.33 6.11 11.92
CA TYR A 519 4.07 7.51 11.62
C TYR A 519 5.24 8.44 11.96
N SER A 520 6.23 7.99 12.70
CA SER A 520 7.33 8.84 13.13
C SER A 520 8.32 9.13 11.97
N CYS A 521 9.29 8.30 11.73
CA CYS A 521 10.23 8.49 10.61
C CYS A 521 10.35 7.27 9.69
N ASP A 522 9.52 6.25 9.87
CA ASP A 522 9.53 5.06 9.00
C ASP A 522 8.82 5.34 7.67
N ILE A 523 7.54 5.67 7.70
CA ILE A 523 6.75 6.11 6.53
C ILE A 523 5.88 7.34 6.86
N PRO A 524 6.50 8.46 7.26
CA PRO A 524 5.78 9.66 7.68
C PRO A 524 4.94 10.23 6.55
N GLY A 525 3.76 10.73 6.88
CA GLY A 525 2.81 11.31 5.93
C GLY A 525 1.95 10.29 5.17
N GLN A 526 2.35 9.02 5.08
CA GLN A 526 1.58 8.00 4.35
C GLN A 526 0.20 7.76 4.97
N ALA A 527 0.13 7.71 6.28
CA ALA A 527 -1.11 7.44 7.00
C ALA A 527 -2.17 8.54 6.87
N LEU A 528 -1.77 9.75 6.46
CA LEU A 528 -2.69 10.86 6.19
C LEU A 528 -3.60 10.59 4.98
N ALA A 529 -3.10 9.81 4.04
CA ALA A 529 -3.74 9.52 2.76
C ALA A 529 -5.14 8.92 2.91
N TYR A 530 -5.35 8.07 3.91
CA TYR A 530 -6.62 7.40 4.19
C TYR A 530 -7.77 8.40 4.37
N LYS A 531 -7.66 9.23 5.38
CA LYS A 531 -8.74 10.17 5.72
C LYS A 531 -8.81 11.34 4.76
N MET A 532 -7.67 11.88 4.34
CA MET A 532 -7.64 12.99 3.38
C MET A 532 -8.24 12.58 2.03
N GLY A 533 -7.91 11.38 1.52
CA GLY A 533 -8.51 10.86 0.29
C GLY A 533 -10.02 10.65 0.40
N ALA A 534 -10.49 10.07 1.51
CA ALA A 534 -11.92 9.87 1.73
C ALA A 534 -12.69 11.19 1.83
N LEU A 535 -12.15 12.19 2.53
CA LEU A 535 -12.75 13.52 2.64
C LEU A 535 -12.83 14.20 1.27
N GLU A 536 -11.81 14.03 0.44
CA GLU A 536 -11.80 14.60 -0.91
C GLU A 536 -12.85 13.93 -1.81
N ILE A 537 -12.94 12.59 -1.80
CA ILE A 537 -13.98 11.86 -2.56
C ILE A 537 -15.40 12.32 -2.11
N LEU A 538 -15.62 12.48 -0.80
CA LEU A 538 -16.87 12.99 -0.27
C LEU A 538 -17.17 14.43 -0.74
N ARG A 539 -16.16 15.31 -0.72
CA ARG A 539 -16.26 16.68 -1.21
C ARG A 539 -16.64 16.73 -2.69
N LEU A 540 -15.99 15.91 -3.50
CA LEU A 540 -16.23 15.80 -4.94
C LEU A 540 -17.62 15.23 -5.24
N ARG A 541 -18.09 14.27 -4.45
CA ARG A 541 -19.44 13.74 -4.53
C ARG A 541 -20.48 14.83 -4.26
N GLU A 542 -20.29 15.61 -3.21
CA GLU A 542 -21.18 16.71 -2.87
C GLU A 542 -21.17 17.81 -3.94
N LYS A 543 -19.98 18.15 -4.48
CA LYS A 543 -19.82 19.06 -5.63
C LYS A 543 -20.66 18.59 -6.84
N ALA A 544 -20.55 17.30 -7.20
CA ALA A 544 -21.30 16.73 -8.29
C ALA A 544 -22.82 16.71 -8.01
N ARG A 545 -23.23 16.33 -6.80
CA ARG A 545 -24.64 16.32 -6.36
C ARG A 545 -25.27 17.71 -6.46
N THR A 546 -24.58 18.71 -5.95
CA THR A 546 -25.05 20.10 -6.00
C THR A 546 -25.13 20.63 -7.44
N ALA A 547 -24.10 20.35 -8.27
CA ALA A 547 -24.03 20.86 -9.63
C ALA A 547 -25.03 20.21 -10.60
N LEU A 548 -25.43 18.96 -10.37
CA LEU A 548 -26.34 18.18 -11.19
C LEU A 548 -27.78 18.16 -10.68
N GLY A 549 -28.01 18.43 -9.40
CA GLY A 549 -29.35 18.42 -8.78
C GLY A 549 -30.08 17.08 -9.02
N PRO A 550 -31.32 17.11 -9.58
CA PRO A 550 -32.12 15.89 -9.83
C PRO A 550 -31.48 14.92 -10.84
N ARG A 551 -30.49 15.35 -11.62
CA ARG A 551 -29.76 14.50 -12.59
C ARG A 551 -28.60 13.73 -11.96
N PHE A 552 -28.30 13.96 -10.68
CA PHE A 552 -27.23 13.23 -10.00
C PHE A 552 -27.62 11.76 -9.84
N ASP A 553 -26.80 10.86 -10.37
CA ASP A 553 -26.88 9.41 -10.16
C ASP A 553 -25.58 8.95 -9.50
N ILE A 554 -25.69 8.42 -8.28
CA ILE A 554 -24.56 7.92 -7.49
C ILE A 554 -23.77 6.83 -8.22
N ARG A 555 -24.42 5.98 -9.00
CA ARG A 555 -23.77 4.90 -9.76
C ARG A 555 -22.86 5.47 -10.84
N ARG A 556 -23.28 6.54 -11.50
CA ARG A 556 -22.51 7.25 -12.52
C ARG A 556 -21.34 8.02 -11.90
N PHE A 557 -21.55 8.59 -10.73
CA PHE A 557 -20.47 9.22 -9.97
C PHE A 557 -19.40 8.19 -9.60
N HIS A 558 -19.78 7.03 -9.05
CA HIS A 558 -18.83 5.96 -8.74
C HIS A 558 -18.14 5.41 -9.99
N GLU A 559 -18.83 5.32 -11.12
CA GLU A 559 -18.20 4.96 -12.39
C GLU A 559 -17.16 6.01 -12.84
N ALA A 560 -17.44 7.31 -12.67
CA ALA A 560 -16.48 8.36 -12.96
C ALA A 560 -15.25 8.28 -12.04
N VAL A 561 -15.44 7.97 -10.75
CA VAL A 561 -14.31 7.79 -9.82
C VAL A 561 -13.51 6.54 -10.18
N LEU A 562 -14.13 5.36 -10.34
CA LEU A 562 -13.42 4.06 -10.42
C LEU A 562 -13.02 3.66 -11.84
N GLY A 563 -13.76 4.11 -12.85
CA GLY A 563 -13.66 3.59 -14.22
C GLY A 563 -12.37 3.95 -14.94
N ARG A 564 -11.55 4.86 -14.40
CA ARG A 564 -10.32 5.37 -15.02
C ARG A 564 -9.02 4.92 -14.34
N GLY A 565 -9.10 4.01 -13.35
CA GLY A 565 -7.98 3.59 -12.54
C GLY A 565 -7.64 4.59 -11.43
N SER A 566 -6.50 4.40 -10.77
CA SER A 566 -6.04 5.30 -9.69
C SER A 566 -5.70 6.68 -10.25
N LEU A 567 -6.22 7.72 -9.63
CA LEU A 567 -5.99 9.12 -10.00
C LEU A 567 -5.48 9.91 -8.78
N PRO A 568 -4.47 10.77 -8.94
CA PRO A 568 -4.16 11.77 -7.91
C PRO A 568 -5.41 12.59 -7.57
N MET A 569 -5.60 12.99 -6.31
CA MET A 569 -6.81 13.70 -5.87
C MET A 569 -7.05 14.99 -6.67
N THR A 570 -6.02 15.75 -7.01
CA THR A 570 -6.14 16.93 -7.86
C THR A 570 -6.58 16.59 -9.28
N THR A 571 -6.10 15.47 -9.83
CA THR A 571 -6.52 14.96 -11.14
C THR A 571 -7.94 14.42 -11.09
N LEU A 572 -8.32 13.75 -10.00
CA LEU A 572 -9.69 13.28 -9.77
C LEU A 572 -10.67 14.47 -9.71
N GLU A 573 -10.32 15.56 -9.03
CA GLU A 573 -11.16 16.77 -9.00
C GLU A 573 -11.42 17.30 -10.40
N ARG A 574 -10.37 17.49 -11.21
CA ARG A 574 -10.50 17.93 -12.62
C ARG A 574 -11.38 16.95 -13.42
N HIS A 575 -11.21 15.66 -13.22
CA HIS A 575 -12.00 14.62 -13.91
C HIS A 575 -13.48 14.67 -13.50
N ILE A 576 -13.78 14.93 -12.24
CA ILE A 576 -15.17 15.12 -11.78
C ILE A 576 -15.78 16.40 -12.34
N ASP A 577 -15.01 17.49 -12.53
CA ASP A 577 -15.49 18.68 -13.22
C ASP A 577 -15.85 18.37 -14.69
N TRP A 578 -14.98 17.60 -15.38
CA TRP A 578 -15.28 17.10 -16.72
C TRP A 578 -16.55 16.22 -16.72
N PHE A 579 -16.68 15.28 -15.79
CA PHE A 579 -17.87 14.43 -15.63
C PHE A 579 -19.14 15.28 -15.46
N ILE A 580 -19.14 16.26 -14.56
CA ILE A 580 -20.26 17.17 -14.35
C ILE A 580 -20.64 17.90 -15.66
N ALA A 581 -19.64 18.36 -16.40
CA ALA A 581 -19.86 19.04 -17.67
C ALA A 581 -20.51 18.12 -18.74
N GLN A 582 -20.11 16.83 -18.79
CA GLN A 582 -20.73 15.85 -19.70
C GLN A 582 -22.16 15.51 -19.29
N GLU A 583 -22.42 15.31 -17.97
CA GLU A 583 -23.77 15.01 -17.48
C GLU A 583 -24.77 16.18 -17.68
N LYS A 584 -24.26 17.42 -17.67
CA LYS A 584 -25.10 18.60 -17.99
C LYS A 584 -25.52 18.68 -19.46
N LYS A 585 -24.79 18.04 -20.38
CA LYS A 585 -25.11 18.00 -21.82
C LYS A 585 -26.13 16.90 -22.18
N ARG A 586 -26.34 15.94 -21.29
CA ARG A 586 -27.36 14.88 -21.44
C ARG A 586 -28.72 15.38 -20.97
#